data_b5b2dc2eab8d0cb849d6f268458f7657
#
_entry.id   b5b2dc2eab8d0cb849d6f268458f7657
#
_cell.length_a   1.000
_cell.length_b   1.000
_cell.length_c   1.000
_cell.angle_alpha   90.00
_cell.angle_beta   90.00
_cell.angle_gamma   90.00
#
_symmetry.space_group_name_H-M   'P 1'
#
loop_
_entity.id
_entity.type
_entity.pdbx_description
1 polymer ?
#
loop_
_entity_poly.entity_id
_entity_poly.type
_entity_poly.pdbx_seq_one_letter_code
_entity_poly.pdbx_strand_id
1 'polypeptide(L)'
;MKETFTLVATAAAGLEAVVGRELRELGYDTQVENGKVRFQGGVRAIAETNLWLRAADRIKIVVGEFPARTFEELFQGVFALDWENYLPLGAKFPISKAKCVKSKLHNEPSVQAISKKAVVKKLQKYFHRPEGVPLQETGAEFKIEVSILKDKATVLIDTTGASLFKRGYRTDKGGAPIKENMAAAILELSNWYPDKPLIDPTCGFRVIIMTQANSQVNTRVLELLPKFKIKKMNRWCAV
;
A
#
# COMPACT_ATOMS: atom_id res chain seq x y z
N MET A 1 -15.31 -13.00 -6.44
CA MET A 1 -14.32 -11.97 -6.06
C MET A 1 -15.06 -10.84 -5.37
N LYS A 2 -14.52 -10.32 -4.29
CA LYS A 2 -15.11 -9.19 -3.56
C LYS A 2 -15.12 -7.95 -4.47
N GLU A 3 -16.28 -7.31 -4.65
CA GLU A 3 -16.38 -6.15 -5.55
C GLU A 3 -15.75 -4.88 -4.98
N THR A 4 -15.74 -4.74 -3.66
CA THR A 4 -15.24 -3.56 -2.95
C THR A 4 -14.32 -3.97 -1.80
N PHE A 5 -13.19 -3.29 -1.67
CA PHE A 5 -12.18 -3.48 -0.63
C PHE A 5 -12.10 -2.24 0.26
N THR A 6 -11.79 -2.46 1.54
CA THR A 6 -11.27 -1.40 2.38
C THR A 6 -9.78 -1.22 2.07
N LEU A 7 -9.41 -0.04 1.60
CA LEU A 7 -8.06 0.31 1.20
C LEU A 7 -7.45 1.31 2.16
N VAL A 8 -6.14 1.27 2.28
CA VAL A 8 -5.36 2.19 3.10
C VAL A 8 -4.19 2.72 2.28
N ALA A 9 -4.12 4.04 2.11
CA ALA A 9 -2.94 4.74 1.64
C ALA A 9 -2.07 5.15 2.84
N THR A 10 -0.84 4.65 2.91
CA THR A 10 0.09 5.04 3.97
C THR A 10 0.79 6.35 3.62
N ALA A 11 0.95 7.23 4.60
CA ALA A 11 1.59 8.53 4.45
C ALA A 11 2.67 8.76 5.51
N ALA A 12 3.61 9.64 5.23
CA ALA A 12 4.50 10.15 6.26
C ALA A 12 3.69 11.01 7.25
N ALA A 13 4.11 11.03 8.51
CA ALA A 13 3.43 11.80 9.55
C ALA A 13 3.34 13.29 9.16
N GLY A 14 2.14 13.85 9.24
CA GLY A 14 1.84 15.23 8.85
C GLY A 14 1.41 15.40 7.38
N LEU A 15 1.52 14.35 6.55
CA LEU A 15 1.11 14.41 5.14
C LEU A 15 -0.23 13.70 4.87
N GLU A 16 -0.90 13.19 5.89
CA GLU A 16 -2.14 12.43 5.76
C GLU A 16 -3.24 13.27 5.10
N ALA A 17 -3.32 14.56 5.45
CA ALA A 17 -4.31 15.47 4.85
C ALA A 17 -4.06 15.71 3.35
N VAL A 18 -2.79 15.73 2.92
CA VAL A 18 -2.39 15.86 1.50
C VAL A 18 -2.84 14.63 0.73
N VAL A 19 -2.50 13.43 1.22
CA VAL A 19 -2.93 12.17 0.61
C VAL A 19 -4.46 12.05 0.59
N GLY A 20 -5.14 12.52 1.63
CA GLY A 20 -6.60 12.58 1.68
C GLY A 20 -7.19 13.52 0.63
N ARG A 21 -6.51 14.63 0.30
CA ARG A 21 -6.90 15.54 -0.78
C ARG A 21 -6.74 14.86 -2.14
N GLU A 22 -5.59 14.28 -2.44
CA GLU A 22 -5.36 13.55 -3.68
C GLU A 22 -6.42 12.45 -3.91
N LEU A 23 -6.78 11.69 -2.86
CA LEU A 23 -7.82 10.66 -2.94
C LEU A 23 -9.20 11.24 -3.24
N ARG A 24 -9.57 12.39 -2.62
CA ARG A 24 -10.85 13.06 -2.89
C ARG A 24 -10.91 13.62 -4.31
N GLU A 25 -9.80 14.13 -4.83
CA GLU A 25 -9.70 14.56 -6.23
C GLU A 25 -9.91 13.40 -7.22
N LEU A 26 -9.52 12.17 -6.83
CA LEU A 26 -9.83 10.96 -7.57
C LEU A 26 -11.28 10.45 -7.37
N GLY A 27 -12.08 11.11 -6.52
CA GLY A 27 -13.48 10.79 -6.28
C GLY A 27 -13.72 9.78 -5.15
N TYR A 28 -12.74 9.54 -4.26
CA TYR A 28 -12.89 8.62 -3.13
C TYR A 28 -13.23 9.34 -1.83
N ASP A 29 -14.22 8.83 -1.10
CA ASP A 29 -14.48 9.25 0.28
C ASP A 29 -13.36 8.75 1.20
N THR A 30 -12.85 9.65 2.05
CA THR A 30 -11.65 9.39 2.83
C THR A 30 -11.84 9.58 4.32
N GLN A 31 -11.23 8.69 5.11
CA GLN A 31 -11.07 8.82 6.55
C GLN A 31 -9.58 8.97 6.86
N VAL A 32 -9.20 10.15 7.35
CA VAL A 32 -7.80 10.45 7.69
C VAL A 32 -7.51 9.94 9.09
N GLU A 33 -6.46 9.11 9.22
CA GLU A 33 -5.96 8.57 10.48
C GLU A 33 -4.46 8.84 10.58
N ASN A 34 -3.87 8.71 11.76
CA ASN A 34 -2.41 8.88 11.94
C ASN A 34 -1.62 7.91 11.06
N GLY A 35 -0.78 8.44 10.17
CA GLY A 35 0.10 7.72 9.27
C GLY A 35 -0.59 7.02 8.10
N LYS A 36 -1.92 7.20 7.92
CA LYS A 36 -2.67 6.54 6.84
C LYS A 36 -3.99 7.25 6.54
N VAL A 37 -4.50 7.01 5.33
CA VAL A 37 -5.83 7.43 4.90
C VAL A 37 -6.60 6.21 4.46
N ARG A 38 -7.77 5.97 5.03
CA ARG A 38 -8.66 4.86 4.71
C ARG A 38 -9.71 5.30 3.69
N PHE A 39 -10.01 4.43 2.73
CA PHE A 39 -11.05 4.65 1.71
C PHE A 39 -11.61 3.32 1.21
N GLN A 40 -12.68 3.37 0.42
CA GLN A 40 -13.30 2.19 -0.17
C GLN A 40 -13.10 2.20 -1.69
N GLY A 41 -12.87 1.03 -2.29
CA GLY A 41 -12.76 0.93 -3.74
C GLY A 41 -12.57 -0.49 -4.24
N GLY A 42 -12.85 -0.70 -5.52
CA GLY A 42 -12.66 -1.99 -6.19
C GLY A 42 -11.24 -2.17 -6.74
N VAL A 43 -11.06 -3.18 -7.60
CA VAL A 43 -9.77 -3.47 -8.26
C VAL A 43 -9.27 -2.26 -9.06
N ARG A 44 -10.17 -1.51 -9.71
CA ARG A 44 -9.83 -0.28 -10.43
C ARG A 44 -9.20 0.76 -9.49
N ALA A 45 -9.77 0.94 -8.30
CA ALA A 45 -9.25 1.89 -7.31
C ALA A 45 -7.82 1.55 -6.88
N ILE A 46 -7.50 0.24 -6.73
CA ILE A 46 -6.13 -0.21 -6.42
C ILE A 46 -5.17 0.23 -7.52
N ALA A 47 -5.51 0.00 -8.79
CA ALA A 47 -4.67 0.40 -9.91
C ALA A 47 -4.53 1.92 -10.01
N GLU A 48 -5.65 2.64 -9.94
CA GLU A 48 -5.73 4.09 -10.07
C GLU A 48 -4.94 4.81 -8.96
N THR A 49 -5.10 4.41 -7.70
CA THR A 49 -4.40 5.04 -6.58
C THR A 49 -2.91 4.74 -6.56
N ASN A 50 -2.48 3.54 -6.97
CA ASN A 50 -1.06 3.23 -7.17
C ASN A 50 -0.44 4.05 -8.32
N LEU A 51 -1.23 4.42 -9.32
CA LEU A 51 -0.78 5.20 -10.47
C LEU A 51 -0.69 6.70 -10.13
N TRP A 52 -1.74 7.25 -9.56
CA TRP A 52 -1.92 8.70 -9.47
C TRP A 52 -1.48 9.34 -8.14
N LEU A 53 -1.53 8.62 -7.01
CA LEU A 53 -1.12 9.21 -5.73
C LEU A 53 0.38 9.50 -5.73
N ARG A 54 0.74 10.75 -5.44
CA ARG A 54 2.12 11.24 -5.42
C ARG A 54 2.69 11.35 -4.01
N ALA A 55 1.86 11.76 -3.05
CA ALA A 55 2.26 11.99 -1.66
C ALA A 55 2.22 10.71 -0.80
N ALA A 56 1.52 9.66 -1.23
CA ALA A 56 1.43 8.39 -0.52
C ALA A 56 2.72 7.55 -0.64
N ASP A 57 2.96 6.68 0.35
CA ASP A 57 4.05 5.70 0.32
C ASP A 57 3.64 4.37 -0.31
N ARG A 58 2.47 3.83 0.09
CA ARG A 58 1.95 2.53 -0.34
C ARG A 58 0.44 2.48 -0.25
N ILE A 59 -0.14 1.63 -1.10
CA ILE A 59 -1.55 1.26 -1.04
C ILE A 59 -1.66 -0.18 -0.56
N LYS A 60 -2.55 -0.42 0.41
CA LYS A 60 -2.74 -1.74 1.01
C LYS A 60 -4.23 -2.06 1.11
N ILE A 61 -4.56 -3.34 0.95
CA ILE A 61 -5.89 -3.87 1.21
C ILE A 61 -5.98 -4.25 2.70
N VAL A 62 -7.02 -3.83 3.40
CA VAL A 62 -7.36 -4.32 4.74
C VAL A 62 -8.10 -5.64 4.58
N VAL A 63 -7.46 -6.74 4.95
CA VAL A 63 -8.07 -8.08 4.92
C VAL A 63 -9.04 -8.24 6.07
N GLY A 64 -8.65 -7.78 7.26
CA GLY A 64 -9.51 -7.76 8.44
C GLY A 64 -8.87 -7.10 9.66
N GLU A 65 -9.72 -6.84 10.65
CA GLU A 65 -9.36 -6.25 11.93
C GLU A 65 -10.05 -7.02 13.06
N PHE A 66 -9.31 -7.34 14.12
CA PHE A 66 -9.81 -8.10 15.26
C PHE A 66 -8.99 -7.83 16.52
N PRO A 67 -9.52 -8.09 17.73
CA PRO A 67 -8.74 -8.01 18.96
C PRO A 67 -7.68 -9.13 18.99
N ALA A 68 -6.47 -8.83 19.50
CA ALA A 68 -5.36 -9.77 19.62
C ALA A 68 -4.51 -9.44 20.84
N ARG A 69 -4.93 -9.95 22.00
CA ARG A 69 -4.22 -9.79 23.29
C ARG A 69 -3.28 -10.96 23.58
N THR A 70 -3.58 -12.11 22.97
CA THR A 70 -2.81 -13.35 23.11
C THR A 70 -2.44 -13.89 21.73
N PHE A 71 -1.43 -14.77 21.68
CA PHE A 71 -1.04 -15.44 20.43
C PHE A 71 -2.15 -16.37 19.89
N GLU A 72 -2.96 -16.92 20.78
CA GLU A 72 -4.12 -17.73 20.36
C GLU A 72 -5.20 -16.86 19.70
N GLU A 73 -5.55 -15.71 20.30
CA GLU A 73 -6.48 -14.75 19.68
C GLU A 73 -5.98 -14.25 18.32
N LEU A 74 -4.66 -13.99 18.20
CA LEU A 74 -4.03 -13.64 16.94
C LEU A 74 -4.18 -14.76 15.91
N PHE A 75 -3.87 -16.01 16.30
CA PHE A 75 -3.97 -17.15 15.41
C PHE A 75 -5.40 -17.33 14.90
N GLN A 76 -6.38 -17.37 15.81
CA GLN A 76 -7.79 -17.56 15.47
C GLN A 76 -8.34 -16.43 14.61
N GLY A 77 -7.98 -15.18 14.95
CA GLY A 77 -8.38 -14.01 14.16
C GLY A 77 -7.83 -14.05 12.73
N VAL A 78 -6.55 -14.37 12.54
CA VAL A 78 -5.94 -14.53 11.21
C VAL A 78 -6.53 -15.71 10.46
N PHE A 79 -6.77 -16.84 11.15
CA PHE A 79 -7.37 -18.04 10.56
C PHE A 79 -8.81 -17.83 10.10
N ALA A 80 -9.59 -16.99 10.78
CA ALA A 80 -10.98 -16.69 10.44
C ALA A 80 -11.14 -15.84 9.17
N LEU A 81 -10.07 -15.17 8.70
CA LEU A 81 -10.13 -14.32 7.50
C LEU A 81 -10.32 -15.17 6.22
N ASP A 82 -10.99 -14.58 5.23
CA ASP A 82 -11.30 -15.21 3.93
C ASP A 82 -10.12 -15.07 2.96
N TRP A 83 -9.01 -15.74 3.26
CA TRP A 83 -7.77 -15.67 2.48
C TRP A 83 -7.91 -16.13 1.03
N GLU A 84 -8.83 -17.04 0.77
CA GLU A 84 -9.18 -17.55 -0.55
C GLU A 84 -9.66 -16.49 -1.54
N ASN A 85 -10.18 -15.37 -1.03
CA ASN A 85 -10.59 -14.23 -1.86
C ASN A 85 -9.41 -13.38 -2.35
N TYR A 86 -8.24 -13.54 -1.73
CA TYR A 86 -7.05 -12.73 -1.98
C TYR A 86 -5.87 -13.53 -2.53
N LEU A 87 -5.72 -14.78 -2.10
CA LEU A 87 -4.56 -15.61 -2.38
C LEU A 87 -4.95 -16.82 -3.24
N PRO A 88 -4.59 -16.83 -4.54
CA PRO A 88 -4.81 -17.99 -5.39
C PRO A 88 -3.90 -19.14 -4.98
N LEU A 89 -4.24 -20.37 -5.43
CA LEU A 89 -3.40 -21.54 -5.25
C LEU A 89 -2.00 -21.29 -5.84
N GLY A 90 -0.96 -21.59 -5.08
CA GLY A 90 0.43 -21.35 -5.47
C GLY A 90 0.95 -19.93 -5.20
N ALA A 91 0.13 -19.02 -4.67
CA ALA A 91 0.58 -17.69 -4.28
C ALA A 91 1.74 -17.77 -3.27
N LYS A 92 2.74 -16.88 -3.43
CA LYS A 92 3.78 -16.65 -2.44
C LYS A 92 3.32 -15.52 -1.50
N PHE A 93 3.22 -15.79 -0.20
CA PHE A 93 2.68 -14.85 0.77
C PHE A 93 3.56 -14.70 2.02
N PRO A 94 4.70 -14.03 1.93
CA PRO A 94 5.53 -13.72 3.09
C PRO A 94 4.80 -12.75 4.03
N ILE A 95 4.94 -12.97 5.35
CA ILE A 95 4.61 -11.94 6.33
C ILE A 95 5.80 -10.97 6.39
N SER A 96 5.75 -9.95 5.55
CA SER A 96 6.89 -9.05 5.31
C SER A 96 7.18 -8.13 6.48
N LYS A 97 6.17 -7.84 7.31
CA LYS A 97 6.29 -6.95 8.45
C LYS A 97 5.27 -7.28 9.52
N ALA A 98 5.72 -7.28 10.77
CA ALA A 98 4.87 -7.14 11.94
C ALA A 98 5.25 -5.83 12.66
N LYS A 99 4.27 -5.14 13.23
CA LYS A 99 4.50 -3.96 14.06
C LYS A 99 3.56 -4.01 15.26
N CYS A 100 4.13 -3.96 16.44
CA CYS A 100 3.40 -4.00 17.71
C CYS A 100 3.61 -2.69 18.46
N VAL A 101 2.53 -1.96 18.75
CA VAL A 101 2.59 -0.66 19.42
C VAL A 101 1.56 -0.63 20.55
N LYS A 102 2.01 -0.34 21.78
CA LYS A 102 1.14 -0.25 22.97
C LYS A 102 0.21 -1.46 23.11
N SER A 103 0.74 -2.66 22.91
CA SER A 103 0.01 -3.93 22.90
C SER A 103 0.69 -4.97 23.79
N LYS A 104 -0.09 -5.94 24.29
CA LYS A 104 0.44 -7.07 25.07
C LYS A 104 1.37 -7.94 24.24
N LEU A 105 1.04 -8.15 22.97
CA LEU A 105 1.93 -8.79 22.01
C LEU A 105 2.97 -7.78 21.54
N HIS A 106 4.26 -8.06 21.82
CA HIS A 106 5.39 -7.18 21.48
C HIS A 106 6.50 -7.90 20.72
N ASN A 107 6.46 -9.24 20.64
CA ASN A 107 7.45 -10.02 19.90
C ASN A 107 7.05 -10.11 18.42
N GLU A 108 7.56 -9.20 17.60
CA GLU A 108 7.24 -9.12 16.16
C GLU A 108 7.58 -10.41 15.39
N PRO A 109 8.73 -11.10 15.59
CA PRO A 109 9.02 -12.37 14.94
C PRO A 109 7.97 -13.47 15.26
N SER A 110 7.54 -13.56 16.54
CA SER A 110 6.51 -14.52 16.93
C SER A 110 5.15 -14.20 16.28
N VAL A 111 4.78 -12.92 16.20
CA VAL A 111 3.58 -12.46 15.49
C VAL A 111 3.64 -12.85 14.01
N GLN A 112 4.79 -12.68 13.35
CA GLN A 112 4.97 -13.10 11.95
C GLN A 112 4.81 -14.62 11.79
N ALA A 113 5.48 -15.40 12.62
CA ALA A 113 5.45 -16.87 12.54
C ALA A 113 4.03 -17.43 12.77
N ILE A 114 3.33 -16.93 13.79
CA ILE A 114 1.97 -17.36 14.12
C ILE A 114 1.00 -16.96 13.02
N SER A 115 1.09 -15.73 12.51
CA SER A 115 0.27 -15.26 11.41
C SER A 115 0.49 -16.09 10.15
N LYS A 116 1.75 -16.39 9.78
CA LYS A 116 2.06 -17.27 8.64
C LYS A 116 1.43 -18.65 8.82
N LYS A 117 1.58 -19.25 10.01
CA LYS A 117 1.01 -20.56 10.33
C LYS A 117 -0.52 -20.56 10.20
N ALA A 118 -1.19 -19.51 10.66
CA ALA A 118 -2.64 -19.38 10.56
C ALA A 118 -3.13 -19.31 9.09
N VAL A 119 -2.46 -18.48 8.26
CA VAL A 119 -2.76 -18.37 6.82
C VAL A 119 -2.56 -19.71 6.12
N VAL A 120 -1.42 -20.38 6.38
CA VAL A 120 -1.13 -21.71 5.79
C VAL A 120 -2.21 -22.71 6.14
N LYS A 121 -2.58 -22.83 7.42
CA LYS A 121 -3.62 -23.78 7.86
C LYS A 121 -4.99 -23.45 7.23
N LYS A 122 -5.36 -22.17 7.12
CA LYS A 122 -6.63 -21.79 6.47
C LYS A 122 -6.64 -22.18 5.00
N LEU A 123 -5.57 -21.89 4.26
CA LEU A 123 -5.45 -22.23 2.84
C LEU A 123 -5.36 -23.74 2.61
N GLN A 124 -4.65 -24.50 3.45
CA GLN A 124 -4.64 -25.96 3.40
C GLN A 124 -6.07 -26.52 3.56
N LYS A 125 -6.82 -26.03 4.54
CA LYS A 125 -8.22 -26.43 4.75
C LYS A 125 -9.09 -26.09 3.53
N TYR A 126 -8.97 -24.89 3.00
CA TYR A 126 -9.77 -24.44 1.85
C TYR A 126 -9.46 -25.23 0.56
N PHE A 127 -8.17 -25.45 0.27
CA PHE A 127 -7.73 -26.17 -0.93
C PHE A 127 -7.68 -27.70 -0.74
N HIS A 128 -8.25 -28.23 0.35
CA HIS A 128 -8.28 -29.66 0.67
C HIS A 128 -6.89 -30.33 0.61
N ARG A 129 -5.85 -29.63 1.10
CA ARG A 129 -4.48 -30.15 1.17
C ARG A 129 -4.23 -30.83 2.51
N PRO A 130 -3.51 -31.98 2.54
CA PRO A 130 -3.18 -32.65 3.79
C PRO A 130 -2.41 -31.74 4.75
N GLU A 131 -2.67 -31.85 6.05
CA GLU A 131 -1.86 -31.19 7.07
C GLU A 131 -0.40 -31.69 6.99
N GLY A 132 0.56 -30.77 7.16
CA GLY A 132 1.99 -31.09 7.09
C GLY A 132 2.60 -31.06 5.69
N VAL A 133 1.81 -31.02 4.62
CA VAL A 133 2.34 -30.82 3.28
C VAL A 133 2.52 -29.32 3.01
N PRO A 134 3.73 -28.84 2.71
CA PRO A 134 3.96 -27.42 2.40
C PRO A 134 3.15 -26.97 1.20
N LEU A 135 2.58 -25.77 1.28
CA LEU A 135 1.99 -25.13 0.12
C LEU A 135 3.12 -24.71 -0.85
N GLN A 136 2.94 -25.01 -2.14
CA GLN A 136 3.87 -24.55 -3.15
C GLN A 136 3.71 -23.05 -3.34
N GLU A 137 4.73 -22.26 -2.98
CA GLU A 137 4.77 -20.80 -3.11
C GLU A 137 5.58 -20.40 -4.34
N THR A 138 5.15 -20.83 -5.54
CA THR A 138 5.86 -20.61 -6.82
C THR A 138 5.26 -19.48 -7.66
N GLY A 139 4.09 -19.00 -7.30
CA GLY A 139 3.34 -17.99 -8.05
C GLY A 139 3.66 -16.55 -7.65
N ALA A 140 2.71 -15.65 -7.93
CA ALA A 140 2.84 -14.24 -7.63
C ALA A 140 3.00 -13.97 -6.12
N GLU A 141 3.81 -12.96 -5.78
CA GLU A 141 4.06 -12.59 -4.39
C GLU A 141 3.02 -11.59 -3.85
N PHE A 142 2.42 -11.93 -2.72
CA PHE A 142 1.47 -11.11 -1.95
C PHE A 142 2.06 -10.82 -0.58
N LYS A 143 2.66 -9.66 -0.39
CA LYS A 143 3.26 -9.28 0.90
C LYS A 143 2.18 -8.96 1.92
N ILE A 144 2.15 -9.73 3.00
CA ILE A 144 1.22 -9.52 4.11
C ILE A 144 1.94 -8.74 5.21
N GLU A 145 1.24 -7.79 5.80
CA GLU A 145 1.68 -7.06 6.98
C GLU A 145 0.65 -7.22 8.10
N VAL A 146 1.14 -7.34 9.34
CA VAL A 146 0.31 -7.41 10.53
C VAL A 146 0.68 -6.25 11.46
N SER A 147 -0.28 -5.39 11.76
CA SER A 147 -0.09 -4.27 12.67
C SER A 147 -0.97 -4.45 13.90
N ILE A 148 -0.39 -4.50 15.09
CA ILE A 148 -1.11 -4.58 16.35
C ILE A 148 -0.96 -3.24 17.08
N LEU A 149 -2.05 -2.55 17.26
CA LEU A 149 -2.11 -1.26 17.96
C LEU A 149 -3.15 -1.33 19.07
N LYS A 150 -2.75 -1.11 20.32
CA LYS A 150 -3.66 -1.16 21.47
C LYS A 150 -4.46 -2.47 21.51
N ASP A 151 -3.80 -3.60 21.33
CA ASP A 151 -4.38 -4.94 21.32
C ASP A 151 -5.39 -5.21 20.18
N LYS A 152 -5.44 -4.36 19.16
CA LYS A 152 -6.21 -4.58 17.95
C LYS A 152 -5.26 -4.89 16.78
N ALA A 153 -5.41 -6.07 16.20
CA ALA A 153 -4.66 -6.48 15.01
C ALA A 153 -5.38 -6.00 13.75
N THR A 154 -4.63 -5.46 12.81
CA THR A 154 -5.03 -5.14 11.45
C THR A 154 -4.14 -5.93 10.50
N VAL A 155 -4.73 -6.72 9.63
CA VAL A 155 -4.03 -7.54 8.63
C VAL A 155 -4.18 -6.89 7.26
N LEU A 156 -3.05 -6.69 6.59
CA LEU A 156 -2.95 -5.91 5.36
C LEU A 156 -2.23 -6.69 4.27
N ILE A 157 -2.66 -6.54 3.01
CA ILE A 157 -1.91 -6.99 1.83
C ILE A 157 -1.38 -5.77 1.08
N ASP A 158 -0.07 -5.72 0.85
CA ASP A 158 0.58 -4.66 0.07
C ASP A 158 0.30 -4.84 -1.43
N THR A 159 -0.24 -3.82 -2.08
CA THR A 159 -0.54 -3.80 -3.51
C THR A 159 0.46 -3.02 -4.34
N THR A 160 1.40 -2.32 -3.68
CA THR A 160 2.30 -1.38 -4.35
C THR A 160 3.61 -2.03 -4.82
N GLY A 161 4.07 -3.06 -4.13
CA GLY A 161 5.38 -3.67 -4.39
C GLY A 161 6.54 -2.76 -3.98
N ALA A 162 7.17 -2.04 -4.90
CA ALA A 162 8.14 -0.99 -4.55
C ALA A 162 7.40 0.27 -4.10
N SER A 163 7.94 0.98 -3.09
CA SER A 163 7.30 2.19 -2.57
C SER A 163 7.03 3.22 -3.68
N LEU A 164 5.90 3.93 -3.58
CA LEU A 164 5.43 4.87 -4.61
C LEU A 164 6.41 6.02 -4.87
N PHE A 165 7.22 6.41 -3.89
CA PHE A 165 8.25 7.43 -4.12
C PHE A 165 9.36 6.99 -5.08
N LYS A 166 9.55 5.68 -5.31
CA LYS A 166 10.53 5.15 -6.27
C LYS A 166 9.97 5.17 -7.68
N ARG A 167 9.71 6.36 -8.22
CA ARG A 167 9.09 6.57 -9.55
C ARG A 167 10.03 6.31 -10.73
N GLY A 168 11.34 6.22 -10.48
CA GLY A 168 12.33 5.92 -11.53
C GLY A 168 12.88 7.13 -12.29
N TYR A 169 12.35 8.34 -12.08
CA TYR A 169 12.83 9.54 -12.78
C TYR A 169 14.12 10.15 -12.17
N ARG A 170 14.51 9.72 -10.97
CA ARG A 170 15.77 10.15 -10.36
C ARG A 170 16.88 9.22 -10.78
N THR A 171 17.81 9.72 -11.61
CA THR A 171 19.03 9.02 -12.04
C THR A 171 20.15 9.15 -11.03
N ASP A 172 20.32 10.33 -10.43
CA ASP A 172 21.37 10.63 -9.46
C ASP A 172 20.87 10.52 -8.03
N LYS A 173 21.59 9.76 -7.22
CA LYS A 173 21.32 9.57 -5.79
C LYS A 173 22.43 10.28 -5.01
N GLY A 174 22.22 11.54 -4.69
CA GLY A 174 23.13 12.24 -3.77
C GLY A 174 22.98 11.78 -2.31
N GLY A 175 23.75 12.38 -1.41
CA GLY A 175 23.96 11.88 -0.06
C GLY A 175 22.70 11.73 0.81
N ALA A 176 21.70 12.61 0.74
CA ALA A 176 20.45 12.51 1.52
C ALA A 176 19.33 13.34 0.88
N PRO A 177 18.85 12.94 -0.30
CA PRO A 177 17.85 13.72 -1.00
C PRO A 177 16.47 13.57 -0.36
N ILE A 178 15.63 14.61 -0.48
CA ILE A 178 14.19 14.54 -0.14
C ILE A 178 13.56 13.44 -0.98
N LYS A 179 12.69 12.63 -0.36
CA LYS A 179 11.91 11.62 -1.07
C LYS A 179 10.92 12.26 -2.03
N GLU A 180 10.67 11.62 -3.15
CA GLU A 180 9.82 12.13 -4.22
C GLU A 180 8.38 12.41 -3.75
N ASN A 181 7.83 11.55 -2.88
CA ASN A 181 6.50 11.77 -2.30
C ASN A 181 6.47 12.97 -1.33
N MET A 182 7.56 13.21 -0.60
CA MET A 182 7.68 14.39 0.24
C MET A 182 7.79 15.66 -0.62
N ALA A 183 8.55 15.62 -1.71
CA ALA A 183 8.66 16.74 -2.64
C ALA A 183 7.29 17.07 -3.29
N ALA A 184 6.52 16.05 -3.68
CA ALA A 184 5.17 16.23 -4.19
C ALA A 184 4.25 16.89 -3.15
N ALA A 185 4.30 16.42 -1.91
CA ALA A 185 3.50 17.00 -0.82
C ALA A 185 3.89 18.46 -0.53
N ILE A 186 5.19 18.83 -0.60
CA ILE A 186 5.64 20.22 -0.45
C ILE A 186 5.05 21.10 -1.55
N LEU A 187 5.06 20.64 -2.79
CA LEU A 187 4.45 21.37 -3.91
C LEU A 187 2.95 21.59 -3.70
N GLU A 188 2.22 20.56 -3.28
CA GLU A 188 0.79 20.68 -3.01
C GLU A 188 0.48 21.61 -1.83
N LEU A 189 1.29 21.58 -0.78
CA LEU A 189 1.15 22.46 0.39
C LEU A 189 1.51 23.90 0.08
N SER A 190 2.40 24.16 -0.89
CA SER A 190 2.78 25.51 -1.30
C SER A 190 1.70 26.24 -2.10
N ASN A 191 0.61 25.54 -2.48
CA ASN A 191 -0.43 26.06 -3.38
C ASN A 191 0.17 26.67 -4.68
N TRP A 192 1.24 26.05 -5.15
CA TRP A 192 1.84 26.47 -6.41
C TRP A 192 1.04 25.89 -7.60
N TYR A 193 0.91 26.71 -8.64
CA TYR A 193 0.25 26.36 -9.91
C TYR A 193 1.18 26.64 -11.09
N PRO A 194 1.05 25.93 -12.23
CA PRO A 194 1.95 26.04 -13.37
C PRO A 194 2.04 27.43 -14.03
N ASP A 195 1.08 28.29 -13.78
CA ASP A 195 1.05 29.69 -14.25
C ASP A 195 1.99 30.64 -13.48
N LYS A 196 2.59 30.16 -12.37
CA LYS A 196 3.49 30.91 -11.52
C LYS A 196 4.91 30.38 -11.58
N PRO A 197 5.94 31.23 -11.51
CA PRO A 197 7.32 30.77 -11.44
C PRO A 197 7.55 30.00 -10.14
N LEU A 198 8.28 28.87 -10.21
CA LEU A 198 8.75 28.09 -9.08
C LEU A 198 10.23 28.34 -8.87
N ILE A 199 10.61 28.80 -7.69
CA ILE A 199 12.01 29.02 -7.30
C ILE A 199 12.31 28.14 -6.09
N ASP A 200 13.30 27.27 -6.20
CA ASP A 200 13.86 26.48 -5.10
C ASP A 200 15.29 26.95 -4.84
N PRO A 201 15.51 27.84 -3.85
CA PRO A 201 16.82 28.42 -3.57
C PRO A 201 17.82 27.38 -3.00
N THR A 202 17.36 26.24 -2.54
CA THR A 202 18.16 25.18 -1.94
C THR A 202 18.09 23.87 -2.73
N CYS A 203 17.91 23.98 -4.03
CA CYS A 203 17.49 22.89 -4.93
C CYS A 203 18.53 21.75 -5.14
N GLY A 204 19.45 21.50 -4.25
CA GLY A 204 20.47 20.43 -4.28
C GLY A 204 20.38 19.44 -5.47
N PHE A 205 19.56 18.41 -5.35
CA PHE A 205 19.31 17.42 -6.40
C PHE A 205 18.06 17.68 -7.26
N ARG A 206 17.57 18.91 -7.31
CA ARG A 206 16.41 19.34 -8.13
C ARG A 206 15.15 18.48 -7.97
N VAL A 207 14.97 17.83 -6.82
CA VAL A 207 13.88 16.86 -6.61
C VAL A 207 12.51 17.50 -6.77
N ILE A 208 12.31 18.69 -6.22
CA ILE A 208 11.04 19.43 -6.28
C ILE A 208 10.71 19.78 -7.72
N ILE A 209 11.67 20.32 -8.47
CA ILE A 209 11.50 20.72 -9.88
C ILE A 209 11.25 19.48 -10.75
N MET A 210 12.00 18.39 -10.54
CA MET A 210 11.80 17.14 -11.29
C MET A 210 10.47 16.48 -10.96
N THR A 211 10.00 16.55 -9.72
CA THR A 211 8.69 16.02 -9.31
C THR A 211 7.56 16.75 -10.02
N GLN A 212 7.70 18.06 -10.21
CA GLN A 212 6.75 18.85 -11.00
C GLN A 212 6.73 18.43 -12.47
N ALA A 213 7.90 18.32 -13.11
CA ALA A 213 8.00 17.97 -14.52
C ALA A 213 7.49 16.56 -14.84
N ASN A 214 7.64 15.63 -13.90
CA ASN A 214 7.25 14.22 -14.06
C ASN A 214 5.91 13.87 -13.37
N SER A 215 5.09 14.83 -13.06
CA SER A 215 3.80 14.62 -12.37
C SER A 215 2.81 13.76 -13.17
N GLN A 216 3.07 13.47 -14.43
CA GLN A 216 2.09 12.87 -15.34
C GLN A 216 2.25 11.38 -15.62
N VAL A 217 3.37 10.72 -15.35
CA VAL A 217 3.52 9.30 -15.73
C VAL A 217 4.30 8.48 -14.70
N ASN A 218 3.64 7.50 -14.12
CA ASN A 218 4.32 6.42 -13.42
C ASN A 218 4.68 5.30 -14.41
N THR A 219 5.87 5.34 -14.95
CA THR A 219 6.36 4.42 -16.00
C THR A 219 6.21 2.94 -15.62
N ARG A 220 6.27 2.60 -14.32
CA ARG A 220 6.10 1.21 -13.85
C ARG A 220 4.67 0.66 -14.00
N VAL A 221 3.66 1.51 -13.99
CA VAL A 221 2.27 1.05 -14.13
C VAL A 221 1.91 0.83 -15.58
N LEU A 222 2.58 1.49 -16.51
CA LEU A 222 2.44 1.19 -17.95
C LEU A 222 2.83 -0.26 -18.27
N GLU A 223 3.74 -0.87 -17.51
CA GLU A 223 4.09 -2.29 -17.65
C GLU A 223 3.01 -3.24 -17.10
N LEU A 224 2.16 -2.77 -16.19
CA LEU A 224 1.05 -3.54 -15.62
C LEU A 224 -0.27 -3.38 -16.38
N LEU A 225 -0.43 -2.29 -17.14
CA LEU A 225 -1.64 -1.98 -17.91
C LEU A 225 -2.04 -3.03 -18.96
N PRO A 226 -1.13 -3.76 -19.64
CA PRO A 226 -1.53 -4.81 -20.57
C PRO A 226 -2.28 -5.97 -19.93
N LYS A 227 -2.10 -6.18 -18.61
CA LYS A 227 -2.80 -7.24 -17.85
C LYS A 227 -4.22 -6.84 -17.44
N PHE A 228 -4.54 -5.56 -17.45
CA PHE A 228 -5.87 -5.03 -17.20
C PHE A 228 -6.40 -4.45 -18.50
N LYS A 229 -7.39 -5.09 -19.15
CA LYS A 229 -8.08 -4.56 -20.33
C LYS A 229 -8.87 -3.27 -19.95
N ILE A 230 -8.16 -2.17 -19.73
CA ILE A 230 -8.76 -0.86 -19.50
C ILE A 230 -9.00 -0.21 -20.87
N LYS A 231 -10.18 -0.44 -21.42
CA LYS A 231 -10.68 0.36 -22.55
C LYS A 231 -11.00 1.78 -22.04
N LYS A 232 -10.37 2.79 -22.64
CA LYS A 232 -10.53 4.26 -22.48
C LYS A 232 -9.75 4.91 -21.34
N MET A 233 -8.51 5.24 -21.61
CA MET A 233 -7.76 6.28 -20.91
C MET A 233 -7.39 7.48 -21.81
N ASN A 234 -8.17 7.72 -22.91
CA ASN A 234 -7.84 8.71 -23.95
C ASN A 234 -8.30 10.15 -23.63
N ARG A 235 -8.60 10.50 -22.38
CA ARG A 235 -9.14 11.85 -22.09
C ARG A 235 -8.24 12.79 -21.30
N TRP A 236 -7.06 12.34 -20.88
CA TRP A 236 -6.17 13.13 -20.01
C TRP A 236 -4.73 13.32 -20.53
N CYS A 237 -4.43 12.86 -21.75
CA CYS A 237 -3.12 13.06 -22.37
C CYS A 237 -3.10 14.20 -23.41
N ALA A 238 -4.01 15.14 -23.32
CA ALA A 238 -4.05 16.30 -24.21
C ALA A 238 -4.16 17.58 -23.33
N VAL A 239 -3.06 18.05 -22.79
CA VAL A 239 -2.67 19.46 -22.65
C VAL A 239 -1.15 19.52 -22.64
#